data_9da7b7a251f611137ccf23c7a2c8d79f
#
_entry.id   9da7b7a251f611137ccf23c7a2c8d79f
#
_cell.length_a   1.000
_cell.length_b   1.000
_cell.length_c   1.000
_cell.angle_alpha   90.00
_cell.angle_beta   90.00
_cell.angle_gamma   90.00
#
_symmetry.space_group_name_H-M   'P 1'
#
loop_
_entity.id
_entity.type
_entity.pdbx_description
1 polymer ?
#
loop_
_entity_poly.entity_id
_entity_poly.type
_entity_poly.pdbx_seq_one_letter_code
_entity_poly.pdbx_strand_id
1 'polypeptide(L)'
;MGQEKKVRILTPVDRVVEAEFLIEAGATELYGGMFPDWFSKYPYFLSPNQRTFQEAQMNEADFNKVVKICEKHNTPLYLTINNLYFTQEQLPLIIKMAKEAEAMGVKGFIMGSLPLILNVLEAGIKVPIHISTMTVTLNHHSVSFFSDFGIKRFTLPRSLLINEIKEIISYNNEFLYDTFILVGKCPNVEGFCSFLHTNLQKIWPCEQYYNLTIESKNDTPAANRLMNVQKGWQGFPRGHGCGICAIPELIKAGVTGLKLVGRGSPLSFKVSNIKMLLEAIEIHKQYKDDIRSAVIKLKQLYKERFGHPCSPYSCYFPECGF
;
A
#
# COMPACT_ATOMS: atom_id res chain seq x y z
N MET A 1 -2.12 -32.88 -1.42
CA MET A 1 -1.14 -31.87 -0.97
C MET A 1 -1.33 -30.66 -1.88
N GLY A 2 -2.07 -29.63 -1.41
CA GLY A 2 -2.26 -28.41 -2.18
C GLY A 2 -0.92 -27.67 -2.29
N GLN A 3 -0.57 -27.21 -3.49
CA GLN A 3 0.57 -26.32 -3.68
C GLN A 3 0.35 -25.10 -2.77
N GLU A 4 1.27 -24.87 -1.85
CA GLU A 4 1.32 -23.66 -1.02
C GLU A 4 1.34 -22.46 -1.99
N LYS A 5 0.25 -21.72 -2.09
CA LYS A 5 0.17 -20.55 -2.96
C LYS A 5 1.23 -19.54 -2.46
N LYS A 6 2.32 -19.39 -3.23
CA LYS A 6 3.38 -18.44 -2.92
C LYS A 6 2.76 -17.04 -2.80
N VAL A 7 2.89 -16.42 -1.63
CA VAL A 7 2.39 -15.07 -1.40
C VAL A 7 3.11 -14.07 -2.32
N ARG A 8 2.38 -13.13 -2.90
CA ARG A 8 2.93 -12.11 -3.80
C ARG A 8 3.56 -10.99 -3.00
N ILE A 9 4.64 -10.43 -3.51
CA ILE A 9 5.35 -9.28 -2.92
C ILE A 9 5.24 -8.10 -3.89
N LEU A 10 4.41 -7.11 -3.51
CA LEU A 10 4.18 -5.89 -4.29
C LEU A 10 5.12 -4.79 -3.84
N THR A 11 5.91 -4.26 -4.75
CA THR A 11 6.91 -3.22 -4.46
C THR A 11 6.74 -2.01 -5.37
N PRO A 12 6.91 -0.76 -4.85
CA PRO A 12 6.83 0.42 -5.69
C PRO A 12 8.07 0.58 -6.55
N VAL A 13 7.88 0.99 -7.80
CA VAL A 13 8.91 1.42 -8.75
C VAL A 13 8.66 2.87 -9.14
N ASP A 14 9.70 3.71 -9.09
CA ASP A 14 9.60 5.15 -9.38
C ASP A 14 10.50 5.58 -10.52
N ARG A 15 11.46 4.75 -10.94
CA ARG A 15 12.44 5.04 -11.99
C ARG A 15 12.78 3.78 -12.77
N VAL A 16 13.17 3.94 -14.03
CA VAL A 16 13.55 2.83 -14.93
C VAL A 16 14.64 1.96 -14.32
N VAL A 17 15.69 2.58 -13.79
CA VAL A 17 16.85 1.88 -13.21
C VAL A 17 16.52 1.02 -11.99
N GLU A 18 15.37 1.21 -11.38
CA GLU A 18 14.96 0.45 -10.19
C GLU A 18 14.36 -0.92 -10.53
N ALA A 19 13.74 -1.04 -11.70
CA ALA A 19 12.87 -2.16 -12.03
C ALA A 19 13.58 -3.53 -11.92
N GLU A 20 14.72 -3.70 -12.58
CA GLU A 20 15.49 -4.97 -12.53
C GLU A 20 15.98 -5.27 -11.11
N PHE A 21 16.54 -4.30 -10.40
CA PHE A 21 17.03 -4.48 -9.03
C PHE A 21 15.92 -4.90 -8.05
N LEU A 22 14.70 -4.36 -8.21
CA LEU A 22 13.58 -4.73 -7.36
C LEU A 22 13.10 -6.17 -7.65
N ILE A 23 13.06 -6.56 -8.92
CA ILE A 23 12.70 -7.92 -9.34
C ILE A 23 13.76 -8.93 -8.84
N GLU A 24 15.05 -8.65 -9.06
CA GLU A 24 16.16 -9.47 -8.59
C GLU A 24 16.21 -9.59 -7.06
N ALA A 25 15.81 -8.52 -6.35
CA ALA A 25 15.69 -8.56 -4.89
C ALA A 25 14.54 -9.46 -4.40
N GLY A 26 13.62 -9.89 -5.27
CA GLY A 26 12.53 -10.82 -4.97
C GLY A 26 11.13 -10.22 -5.00
N ALA A 27 10.94 -9.01 -5.54
CA ALA A 27 9.61 -8.51 -5.85
C ALA A 27 8.94 -9.39 -6.91
N THR A 28 7.69 -9.79 -6.67
CA THR A 28 6.93 -10.60 -7.63
C THR A 28 5.99 -9.75 -8.47
N GLU A 29 5.69 -8.54 -8.04
CA GLU A 29 4.85 -7.57 -8.74
C GLU A 29 5.36 -6.16 -8.46
N LEU A 30 5.28 -5.28 -9.46
CA LEU A 30 5.63 -3.87 -9.31
C LEU A 30 4.41 -2.96 -9.47
N TYR A 31 4.42 -1.80 -8.81
CA TYR A 31 3.43 -0.76 -9.04
C TYR A 31 4.08 0.62 -9.05
N GLY A 32 3.64 1.48 -9.95
CA GLY A 32 4.22 2.81 -10.11
C GLY A 32 3.20 3.85 -10.57
N GLY A 33 3.62 5.10 -10.60
CA GLY A 33 2.87 6.21 -11.17
C GLY A 33 3.42 6.62 -12.53
N MET A 34 2.56 7.22 -13.34
CA MET A 34 2.94 7.85 -14.59
C MET A 34 2.44 9.30 -14.61
N PHE A 35 3.27 10.20 -15.08
CA PHE A 35 2.94 11.59 -15.35
C PHE A 35 3.21 11.87 -16.82
N PRO A 36 2.17 11.85 -17.66
CA PRO A 36 2.30 12.20 -19.05
C PRO A 36 2.83 13.62 -19.23
N ASP A 37 3.63 13.86 -20.27
CA ASP A 37 4.27 15.16 -20.53
C ASP A 37 3.24 16.30 -20.65
N TRP A 38 2.03 15.99 -21.16
CA TRP A 38 0.94 16.95 -21.26
C TRP A 38 0.43 17.44 -19.90
N PHE A 39 0.65 16.69 -18.80
CA PHE A 39 0.18 17.07 -17.48
C PHE A 39 0.84 18.37 -16.97
N SER A 40 2.08 18.63 -17.36
CA SER A 40 2.80 19.86 -17.01
C SER A 40 2.13 21.15 -17.51
N LYS A 41 1.24 21.04 -18.51
CA LYS A 41 0.45 22.16 -19.02
C LYS A 41 -0.70 22.59 -18.10
N TYR A 42 -0.97 21.80 -17.07
CA TYR A 42 -2.08 21.99 -16.14
C TYR A 42 -1.57 22.04 -14.67
N PRO A 43 -0.86 23.11 -14.27
CA PRO A 43 -0.18 23.17 -12.97
C PRO A 43 -1.13 23.14 -11.76
N TYR A 44 -2.43 23.41 -11.98
CA TYR A 44 -3.48 23.34 -10.96
C TYR A 44 -4.18 21.97 -10.89
N PHE A 45 -3.85 21.04 -11.77
CA PHE A 45 -4.42 19.70 -11.71
C PHE A 45 -3.82 18.91 -10.56
N LEU A 46 -4.68 18.14 -9.91
CA LEU A 46 -4.26 17.23 -8.86
C LEU A 46 -3.51 16.03 -9.45
N SER A 47 -2.47 15.59 -8.77
CA SER A 47 -1.75 14.38 -9.16
C SER A 47 -2.70 13.17 -9.23
N PRO A 48 -2.65 12.36 -10.28
CA PRO A 48 -3.53 11.19 -10.42
C PRO A 48 -3.25 10.08 -9.39
N ASN A 49 -2.10 10.12 -8.70
CA ASN A 49 -1.64 8.98 -7.89
C ASN A 49 -1.14 9.32 -6.48
N GLN A 50 -1.53 10.45 -5.91
CA GLN A 50 -1.19 10.85 -4.54
C GLN A 50 0.32 11.07 -4.32
N ARG A 51 1.10 11.44 -5.35
CA ARG A 51 2.51 11.81 -5.26
C ARG A 51 2.79 13.05 -6.09
N THR A 52 3.84 13.77 -5.72
CA THR A 52 4.34 14.85 -6.57
C THR A 52 5.17 14.28 -7.71
N PHE A 53 5.32 15.04 -8.79
CA PHE A 53 6.14 14.65 -9.93
C PHE A 53 7.59 14.34 -9.53
N GLN A 54 8.13 15.07 -8.56
CA GLN A 54 9.52 14.89 -8.10
C GLN A 54 9.73 13.60 -7.30
N GLU A 55 8.66 13.03 -6.73
CA GLU A 55 8.79 11.92 -5.79
C GLU A 55 8.70 10.54 -6.42
N ALA A 56 7.75 10.32 -7.31
CA ALA A 56 7.41 8.95 -7.69
C ALA A 56 6.74 8.90 -9.06
N GLN A 57 7.32 9.58 -10.05
CA GLN A 57 6.67 9.70 -11.34
C GLN A 57 7.65 9.49 -12.49
N MET A 58 7.21 8.70 -13.42
CA MET A 58 7.85 8.50 -14.68
C MET A 58 7.02 9.20 -15.75
N ASN A 59 7.65 9.79 -16.75
CA ASN A 59 6.93 10.18 -17.97
C ASN A 59 6.50 8.92 -18.74
N GLU A 60 5.75 9.11 -19.81
CA GLU A 60 5.25 8.00 -20.64
C GLU A 60 6.37 7.12 -21.18
N ALA A 61 7.46 7.72 -21.68
CA ALA A 61 8.58 6.99 -22.24
C ALA A 61 9.30 6.12 -21.20
N ASP A 62 9.54 6.66 -20.02
CA ASP A 62 10.17 5.92 -18.92
C ASP A 62 9.27 4.86 -18.33
N PHE A 63 7.96 5.14 -18.20
CA PHE A 63 7.01 4.15 -17.76
C PHE A 63 6.93 2.96 -18.73
N ASN A 64 6.93 3.23 -20.05
CA ASN A 64 6.96 2.18 -21.08
C ASN A 64 8.24 1.33 -21.01
N LYS A 65 9.41 1.93 -20.72
CA LYS A 65 10.65 1.16 -20.48
C LYS A 65 10.48 0.20 -19.30
N VAL A 66 9.86 0.65 -18.20
CA VAL A 66 9.58 -0.23 -17.04
C VAL A 66 8.61 -1.35 -17.42
N VAL A 67 7.57 -1.07 -18.22
CA VAL A 67 6.68 -2.12 -18.74
C VAL A 67 7.49 -3.19 -19.49
N LYS A 68 8.41 -2.78 -20.39
CA LYS A 68 9.24 -3.71 -21.17
C LYS A 68 10.18 -4.55 -20.30
N ILE A 69 10.79 -3.94 -19.27
CA ILE A 69 11.60 -4.68 -18.29
C ILE A 69 10.72 -5.71 -17.57
N CYS A 70 9.54 -5.32 -17.12
CA CYS A 70 8.61 -6.20 -16.43
C CYS A 70 8.13 -7.36 -17.31
N GLU A 71 7.84 -7.11 -18.59
CA GLU A 71 7.50 -8.14 -19.58
C GLU A 71 8.64 -9.16 -19.74
N LYS A 72 9.88 -8.69 -19.91
CA LYS A 72 11.09 -9.56 -20.02
C LYS A 72 11.25 -10.50 -18.82
N HIS A 73 10.89 -10.03 -17.62
CA HIS A 73 11.02 -10.81 -16.38
C HIS A 73 9.71 -11.52 -15.96
N ASN A 74 8.65 -11.49 -16.77
CA ASN A 74 7.32 -12.01 -16.43
C ASN A 74 6.79 -11.46 -15.08
N THR A 75 7.11 -10.21 -14.76
CA THR A 75 6.69 -9.54 -13.52
C THR A 75 5.55 -8.56 -13.86
N PRO A 76 4.36 -8.71 -13.29
CA PRO A 76 3.27 -7.76 -13.52
C PRO A 76 3.60 -6.35 -13.05
N LEU A 77 3.28 -5.34 -13.88
CA LEU A 77 3.33 -3.93 -13.52
C LEU A 77 1.91 -3.36 -13.43
N TYR A 78 1.64 -2.61 -12.36
CA TYR A 78 0.36 -1.94 -12.14
C TYR A 78 0.53 -0.43 -12.13
N LEU A 79 -0.33 0.27 -12.88
CA LEU A 79 -0.38 1.74 -12.85
C LEU A 79 -1.23 2.20 -11.67
N THR A 80 -0.70 3.11 -10.88
CA THR A 80 -1.41 3.71 -9.75
C THR A 80 -2.15 4.97 -10.18
N ILE A 81 -3.48 4.98 -10.10
CA ILE A 81 -4.37 6.12 -10.33
C ILE A 81 -5.29 6.23 -9.09
N ASN A 82 -4.69 6.40 -7.91
CA ASN A 82 -5.38 6.23 -6.65
C ASN A 82 -5.70 7.54 -5.92
N ASN A 83 -5.66 8.68 -6.59
CA ASN A 83 -6.22 9.89 -6.03
C ASN A 83 -7.75 9.76 -5.92
N LEU A 84 -8.34 10.43 -4.93
CA LEU A 84 -9.78 10.42 -4.68
C LEU A 84 -10.51 11.51 -5.45
N TYR A 85 -9.82 12.59 -5.77
CA TYR A 85 -10.40 13.82 -6.29
C TYR A 85 -9.88 14.09 -7.70
N PHE A 86 -10.81 14.34 -8.61
CA PHE A 86 -10.55 14.76 -9.99
C PHE A 86 -11.56 15.81 -10.37
N THR A 87 -11.14 16.85 -11.08
CA THR A 87 -12.06 17.82 -11.70
C THR A 87 -12.67 17.20 -12.95
N GLN A 88 -13.80 17.75 -13.39
CA GLN A 88 -14.39 17.32 -14.67
C GLN A 88 -13.45 17.52 -15.87
N GLU A 89 -12.63 18.56 -15.85
CA GLU A 89 -11.63 18.83 -16.89
C GLU A 89 -10.50 17.79 -16.90
N GLN A 90 -10.17 17.21 -15.73
CA GLN A 90 -9.14 16.18 -15.63
C GLN A 90 -9.60 14.81 -16.13
N LEU A 91 -10.89 14.47 -15.99
CA LEU A 91 -11.39 13.14 -16.32
C LEU A 91 -11.03 12.65 -17.72
N PRO A 92 -11.27 13.42 -18.81
CA PRO A 92 -10.92 12.99 -20.17
C PRO A 92 -9.41 12.72 -20.34
N LEU A 93 -8.57 13.50 -19.66
CA LEU A 93 -7.12 13.37 -19.73
C LEU A 93 -6.63 12.13 -18.94
N ILE A 94 -7.24 11.85 -17.80
CA ILE A 94 -6.95 10.63 -17.03
C ILE A 94 -7.40 9.38 -17.78
N ILE A 95 -8.57 9.43 -18.43
CA ILE A 95 -9.03 8.32 -19.31
C ILE A 95 -8.07 8.11 -20.48
N LYS A 96 -7.59 9.20 -21.11
CA LYS A 96 -6.55 9.12 -22.15
C LYS A 96 -5.29 8.42 -21.62
N MET A 97 -4.77 8.86 -20.47
CA MET A 97 -3.61 8.24 -19.79
C MET A 97 -3.84 6.75 -19.51
N ALA A 98 -5.03 6.37 -19.06
CA ALA A 98 -5.37 4.98 -18.79
C ALA A 98 -5.38 4.12 -20.07
N LYS A 99 -5.92 4.64 -21.19
CA LYS A 99 -5.87 3.96 -22.50
C LYS A 99 -4.44 3.81 -23.03
N GLU A 100 -3.62 4.82 -22.86
CA GLU A 100 -2.19 4.77 -23.24
C GLU A 100 -1.45 3.70 -22.43
N ALA A 101 -1.69 3.64 -21.11
CA ALA A 101 -1.11 2.61 -20.23
C ALA A 101 -1.62 1.18 -20.56
N GLU A 102 -2.91 1.03 -20.91
CA GLU A 102 -3.45 -0.23 -21.43
C GLU A 102 -2.72 -0.68 -22.69
N ALA A 103 -2.52 0.24 -23.65
CA ALA A 103 -1.79 -0.04 -24.88
C ALA A 103 -0.32 -0.38 -24.66
N MET A 104 0.32 0.16 -23.62
CA MET A 104 1.68 -0.21 -23.20
C MET A 104 1.76 -1.64 -22.65
N GLY A 105 0.66 -2.22 -22.15
CA GLY A 105 0.59 -3.59 -21.65
C GLY A 105 0.66 -3.75 -20.13
N VAL A 106 0.28 -2.71 -19.34
CA VAL A 106 0.13 -2.84 -17.89
C VAL A 106 -0.86 -3.95 -17.51
N LYS A 107 -0.66 -4.57 -16.37
CA LYS A 107 -1.45 -5.74 -15.94
C LYS A 107 -2.62 -5.37 -15.00
N GLY A 108 -2.78 -4.09 -14.68
CA GLY A 108 -3.90 -3.60 -13.87
C GLY A 108 -3.73 -2.14 -13.48
N PHE A 109 -4.83 -1.55 -13.00
CA PHE A 109 -4.86 -0.22 -12.40
C PHE A 109 -5.15 -0.30 -10.91
N ILE A 110 -4.41 0.42 -10.08
CA ILE A 110 -4.71 0.57 -8.65
C ILE A 110 -5.46 1.90 -8.48
N MET A 111 -6.76 1.83 -8.20
CA MET A 111 -7.66 2.99 -8.20
C MET A 111 -8.30 3.23 -6.85
N GLY A 112 -8.55 4.52 -6.51
CA GLY A 112 -9.14 4.94 -5.24
C GLY A 112 -10.50 5.65 -5.36
N SER A 113 -10.79 6.23 -6.51
CA SER A 113 -11.98 7.04 -6.74
C SER A 113 -13.09 6.25 -7.45
N LEU A 114 -14.24 6.07 -6.79
CA LEU A 114 -15.39 5.40 -7.42
C LEU A 114 -15.85 6.11 -8.71
N PRO A 115 -16.03 7.45 -8.76
CA PRO A 115 -16.38 8.11 -10.01
C PRO A 115 -15.38 7.82 -11.14
N LEU A 116 -14.07 7.79 -10.86
CA LEU A 116 -13.07 7.47 -11.88
C LEU A 116 -13.15 6.01 -12.31
N ILE A 117 -13.39 5.08 -11.40
CA ILE A 117 -13.58 3.66 -11.72
C ILE A 117 -14.72 3.49 -12.72
N LEU A 118 -15.87 4.11 -12.46
CA LEU A 118 -17.03 4.06 -13.36
C LEU A 118 -16.71 4.62 -14.73
N ASN A 119 -16.06 5.78 -14.80
CA ASN A 119 -15.63 6.39 -16.08
C ASN A 119 -14.65 5.50 -16.86
N VAL A 120 -13.72 4.81 -16.18
CA VAL A 120 -12.78 3.87 -16.82
C VAL A 120 -13.53 2.68 -17.42
N LEU A 121 -14.52 2.14 -16.69
CA LEU A 121 -15.35 1.04 -17.18
C LEU A 121 -16.22 1.47 -18.37
N GLU A 122 -16.87 2.63 -18.30
CA GLU A 122 -17.65 3.21 -19.39
C GLU A 122 -16.81 3.50 -20.65
N ALA A 123 -15.55 3.90 -20.46
CA ALA A 123 -14.61 4.12 -21.56
C ALA A 123 -14.17 2.82 -22.28
N GLY A 124 -14.64 1.66 -21.83
CA GLY A 124 -14.39 0.35 -22.42
C GLY A 124 -12.97 -0.18 -22.19
N ILE A 125 -12.23 0.36 -21.23
CA ILE A 125 -10.89 -0.11 -20.86
C ILE A 125 -11.02 -1.49 -20.19
N LYS A 126 -10.19 -2.46 -20.63
CA LYS A 126 -10.29 -3.89 -20.24
C LYS A 126 -9.28 -4.32 -19.19
N VAL A 127 -8.31 -3.46 -18.88
CA VAL A 127 -7.30 -3.74 -17.87
C VAL A 127 -7.96 -3.93 -16.49
N PRO A 128 -7.62 -4.98 -15.72
CA PRO A 128 -8.20 -5.22 -14.40
C PRO A 128 -8.00 -4.05 -13.45
N ILE A 129 -9.05 -3.72 -12.69
CA ILE A 129 -8.99 -2.70 -11.65
C ILE A 129 -8.74 -3.38 -10.30
N HIS A 130 -7.78 -2.86 -9.55
CA HIS A 130 -7.50 -3.24 -8.17
C HIS A 130 -7.93 -2.09 -7.26
N ILE A 131 -8.75 -2.38 -6.27
CA ILE A 131 -9.18 -1.38 -5.30
C ILE A 131 -8.02 -0.98 -4.41
N SER A 132 -7.76 0.32 -4.37
CA SER A 132 -6.77 0.91 -3.48
C SER A 132 -7.28 0.95 -2.04
N THR A 133 -6.38 0.94 -1.06
CA THR A 133 -6.71 1.25 0.33
C THR A 133 -7.40 2.61 0.52
N MET A 134 -7.22 3.53 -0.45
CA MET A 134 -7.88 4.83 -0.46
C MET A 134 -9.41 4.75 -0.61
N THR A 135 -9.94 3.63 -1.09
CA THR A 135 -11.38 3.39 -1.24
C THR A 135 -12.05 2.94 0.07
N VAL A 136 -11.25 2.66 1.11
CA VAL A 136 -11.70 2.29 2.47
C VAL A 136 -12.62 1.07 2.50
N THR A 137 -12.10 -0.06 2.00
CA THR A 137 -12.80 -1.36 2.03
C THR A 137 -12.70 -1.96 3.43
N LEU A 138 -13.59 -1.56 4.35
CA LEU A 138 -13.56 -1.93 5.77
C LEU A 138 -14.38 -3.19 6.12
N ASN A 139 -15.19 -3.69 5.21
CA ASN A 139 -16.06 -4.85 5.43
C ASN A 139 -16.39 -5.57 4.12
N HIS A 140 -17.02 -6.74 4.24
CA HIS A 140 -17.40 -7.55 3.07
C HIS A 140 -18.43 -6.87 2.16
N HIS A 141 -19.30 -6.01 2.69
CA HIS A 141 -20.27 -5.28 1.86
C HIS A 141 -19.56 -4.32 0.88
N SER A 142 -18.48 -3.67 1.31
CA SER A 142 -17.66 -2.86 0.41
C SER A 142 -17.01 -3.70 -0.68
N VAL A 143 -16.56 -4.91 -0.35
CA VAL A 143 -16.01 -5.86 -1.33
C VAL A 143 -17.07 -6.29 -2.33
N SER A 144 -18.27 -6.70 -1.84
CA SER A 144 -19.39 -7.11 -2.69
C SER A 144 -19.80 -5.97 -3.63
N PHE A 145 -19.94 -4.76 -3.13
CA PHE A 145 -20.27 -3.59 -3.95
C PHE A 145 -19.33 -3.42 -5.15
N PHE A 146 -18.02 -3.50 -4.92
CA PHE A 146 -17.06 -3.37 -6.02
C PHE A 146 -17.01 -4.63 -6.91
N SER A 147 -17.34 -5.79 -6.38
CA SER A 147 -17.38 -7.02 -7.17
C SER A 147 -18.49 -7.01 -8.21
N ASP A 148 -19.58 -6.28 -7.98
CA ASP A 148 -20.67 -6.08 -8.95
C ASP A 148 -20.19 -5.37 -10.23
N PHE A 149 -19.08 -4.64 -10.16
CA PHE A 149 -18.39 -4.06 -11.31
C PHE A 149 -17.30 -4.96 -11.91
N GLY A 150 -17.23 -6.24 -11.51
CA GLY A 150 -16.23 -7.20 -11.99
C GLY A 150 -14.85 -7.08 -11.32
N ILE A 151 -14.72 -6.30 -10.27
CA ILE A 151 -13.44 -6.09 -9.56
C ILE A 151 -13.21 -7.21 -8.56
N LYS A 152 -12.02 -7.85 -8.63
CA LYS A 152 -11.66 -9.05 -7.84
C LYS A 152 -10.35 -8.91 -7.06
N ARG A 153 -9.79 -7.70 -6.93
CA ARG A 153 -8.57 -7.48 -6.16
C ARG A 153 -8.66 -6.22 -5.30
N PHE A 154 -8.32 -6.36 -4.01
CA PHE A 154 -8.51 -5.36 -2.99
C PHE A 154 -7.25 -5.17 -2.15
N THR A 155 -6.78 -3.92 -2.01
CA THR A 155 -5.78 -3.57 -0.99
C THR A 155 -6.51 -3.12 0.27
N LEU A 156 -6.45 -3.94 1.32
CA LEU A 156 -7.18 -3.71 2.57
C LEU A 156 -6.56 -2.54 3.37
N PRO A 157 -7.39 -1.77 4.10
CA PRO A 157 -6.92 -0.70 4.98
C PRO A 157 -6.01 -1.21 6.10
N ARG A 158 -5.05 -0.36 6.49
CA ARG A 158 -4.06 -0.66 7.55
C ARG A 158 -4.64 -0.70 8.97
N SER A 159 -5.84 -0.16 9.14
CA SER A 159 -6.54 -0.11 10.43
C SER A 159 -7.25 -1.41 10.81
N LEU A 160 -7.41 -2.34 9.86
CA LEU A 160 -8.09 -3.61 10.09
C LEU A 160 -7.26 -4.54 10.95
N LEU A 161 -7.92 -5.18 11.92
CA LEU A 161 -7.38 -6.29 12.69
C LEU A 161 -7.43 -7.59 11.88
N ILE A 162 -6.62 -8.58 12.26
CA ILE A 162 -6.56 -9.87 11.54
C ILE A 162 -7.91 -10.57 11.50
N ASN A 163 -8.68 -10.52 12.60
CA ASN A 163 -10.02 -11.11 12.62
C ASN A 163 -10.99 -10.43 11.64
N GLU A 164 -10.92 -9.09 11.50
CA GLU A 164 -11.72 -8.35 10.52
C GLU A 164 -11.31 -8.70 9.09
N ILE A 165 -10.00 -8.80 8.83
CA ILE A 165 -9.46 -9.26 7.53
C ILE A 165 -9.98 -10.66 7.21
N LYS A 166 -9.94 -11.59 8.17
CA LYS A 166 -10.45 -12.96 8.01
C LYS A 166 -11.94 -12.97 7.70
N GLU A 167 -12.72 -12.16 8.40
CA GLU A 167 -14.15 -12.02 8.14
C GLU A 167 -14.41 -11.52 6.71
N ILE A 168 -13.77 -10.43 6.29
CA ILE A 168 -13.92 -9.89 4.93
C ILE A 168 -13.62 -10.95 3.88
N ILE A 169 -12.52 -11.68 4.03
CA ILE A 169 -12.08 -12.68 3.04
C ILE A 169 -13.01 -13.89 3.02
N SER A 170 -13.59 -14.28 4.14
CA SER A 170 -14.46 -15.44 4.24
C SER A 170 -15.70 -15.36 3.36
N TYR A 171 -16.17 -14.17 3.04
CA TYR A 171 -17.32 -13.93 2.15
C TYR A 171 -17.01 -14.08 0.65
N ASN A 172 -15.74 -13.82 0.24
CA ASN A 172 -15.32 -13.85 -1.15
C ASN A 172 -13.87 -14.37 -1.26
N ASN A 173 -13.63 -15.62 -0.89
CA ASN A 173 -12.29 -16.21 -0.78
C ASN A 173 -11.60 -16.48 -2.14
N GLU A 174 -12.32 -16.34 -3.25
CA GLU A 174 -11.80 -16.41 -4.61
C GLU A 174 -11.11 -15.13 -5.10
N PHE A 175 -11.31 -14.02 -4.39
CA PHE A 175 -10.71 -12.75 -4.75
C PHE A 175 -9.27 -12.62 -4.24
N LEU A 176 -8.55 -11.63 -4.72
CA LEU A 176 -7.19 -11.35 -4.32
C LEU A 176 -7.17 -10.22 -3.29
N TYR A 177 -6.54 -10.47 -2.16
CA TYR A 177 -6.43 -9.49 -1.09
C TYR A 177 -4.96 -9.18 -0.80
N ASP A 178 -4.63 -7.89 -0.84
CA ASP A 178 -3.31 -7.38 -0.51
C ASP A 178 -3.38 -6.61 0.82
N THR A 179 -2.39 -6.81 1.69
CA THR A 179 -2.21 -6.01 2.91
C THR A 179 -0.86 -5.32 2.93
N PHE A 180 -0.78 -4.15 3.53
CA PHE A 180 0.52 -3.54 3.79
C PHE A 180 1.25 -4.29 4.89
N ILE A 181 2.57 -4.45 4.73
CA ILE A 181 3.37 -5.25 5.66
C ILE A 181 4.60 -4.52 6.19
N LEU A 182 5.21 -3.65 5.39
CA LEU A 182 6.38 -2.89 5.78
C LEU A 182 6.30 -1.44 5.35
N VAL A 183 6.76 -0.59 6.22
CA VAL A 183 6.92 0.85 6.25
C VAL A 183 5.64 1.65 6.02
N GLY A 184 5.67 2.94 6.30
CA GLY A 184 4.57 3.84 5.98
C GLY A 184 3.28 3.61 6.78
N LYS A 185 3.37 3.28 8.08
CA LYS A 185 2.17 3.23 8.93
C LYS A 185 1.46 4.58 8.91
N CYS A 186 0.14 4.55 8.68
CA CYS A 186 -0.71 5.73 8.64
C CYS A 186 -1.52 5.84 9.95
N PRO A 187 -1.60 7.02 10.59
CA PRO A 187 -2.43 7.22 11.79
C PRO A 187 -3.92 7.38 11.47
N ASN A 188 -4.23 7.65 10.19
CA ASN A 188 -5.58 7.90 9.73
C ASN A 188 -6.15 6.68 9.01
N VAL A 189 -7.47 6.67 8.83
CA VAL A 189 -8.11 5.79 7.85
C VAL A 189 -7.87 6.42 6.48
N GLU A 190 -7.11 5.76 5.62
CA GLU A 190 -6.46 6.35 4.44
C GLU A 190 -7.41 7.13 3.51
N GLY A 191 -8.58 6.58 3.20
CA GLY A 191 -9.54 7.21 2.30
C GLY A 191 -10.35 8.33 2.93
N PHE A 192 -10.35 8.44 4.25
CA PHE A 192 -11.01 9.53 4.99
C PHE A 192 -10.04 10.66 5.38
N CYS A 193 -8.78 10.54 4.98
CA CYS A 193 -7.81 11.60 5.20
C CYS A 193 -8.14 12.81 4.33
N SER A 194 -8.40 13.96 4.99
CA SER A 194 -8.70 15.22 4.30
C SER A 194 -7.47 15.94 3.73
N PHE A 195 -6.28 15.35 3.85
CA PHE A 195 -5.05 15.93 3.38
C PHE A 195 -4.55 15.29 2.08
N LEU A 196 -4.17 16.15 1.13
CA LEU A 196 -3.57 15.71 -0.12
C LEU A 196 -2.09 15.42 0.07
N HIS A 197 -1.64 14.22 -0.28
CA HIS A 197 -0.23 13.84 -0.28
C HIS A 197 0.58 14.51 -1.39
N THR A 198 -0.05 15.33 -2.20
CA THR A 198 0.54 16.03 -3.35
C THR A 198 1.10 17.40 -3.01
N ASN A 199 1.23 17.75 -1.73
CA ASN A 199 1.82 19.01 -1.34
C ASN A 199 3.32 19.04 -1.70
N LEU A 200 3.68 19.98 -2.56
CA LEU A 200 5.06 20.18 -3.02
C LEU A 200 6.05 20.50 -1.87
N GLN A 201 5.57 21.08 -0.78
CA GLN A 201 6.37 21.40 0.39
C GLN A 201 6.58 20.20 1.33
N LYS A 202 6.00 19.04 1.02
CA LYS A 202 6.09 17.81 1.84
C LYS A 202 5.65 17.96 3.30
N ILE A 203 4.84 18.96 3.60
CA ILE A 203 4.24 19.12 4.91
C ILE A 203 3.01 18.22 4.98
N TRP A 204 3.21 17.00 5.43
CA TRP A 204 2.08 16.09 5.66
C TRP A 204 1.50 16.36 7.03
N PRO A 205 0.22 16.68 7.11
CA PRO A 205 -0.41 17.02 8.41
C PRO A 205 -0.28 15.92 9.45
N CYS A 206 -0.22 14.65 9.03
CA CYS A 206 0.03 13.53 9.93
C CYS A 206 1.46 13.48 10.49
N GLU A 207 2.36 14.34 10.01
CA GLU A 207 3.71 14.56 10.55
C GLU A 207 3.80 15.85 11.39
N GLN A 208 2.72 16.64 11.41
CA GLN A 208 2.63 17.79 12.30
C GLN A 208 2.41 17.34 13.74
N TYR A 209 3.01 18.07 14.68
CA TYR A 209 2.74 17.88 16.09
C TYR A 209 1.39 18.51 16.44
N TYR A 210 0.49 17.72 16.97
CA TYR A 210 -0.79 18.18 17.52
C TYR A 210 -0.77 18.07 19.03
N ASN A 211 -1.21 19.09 19.72
CA ASN A 211 -1.58 18.97 21.12
C ASN A 211 -3.05 18.54 21.18
N LEU A 212 -3.31 17.27 21.48
CA LEU A 212 -4.65 16.80 21.74
C LEU A 212 -5.01 17.14 23.17
N THR A 213 -6.02 18.01 23.35
CA THR A 213 -6.61 18.29 24.64
C THR A 213 -8.00 17.66 24.68
N ILE A 214 -8.25 16.82 25.66
CA ILE A 214 -9.58 16.24 25.87
C ILE A 214 -10.21 17.05 26.98
N GLU A 215 -11.23 17.85 26.61
CA GLU A 215 -12.06 18.53 27.59
C GLU A 215 -13.06 17.51 28.19
N SER A 216 -12.75 17.05 29.37
CA SER A 216 -13.62 16.17 30.16
C SER A 216 -13.83 16.78 31.53
N LYS A 217 -15.05 16.71 32.06
CA LYS A 217 -15.35 17.14 33.44
C LYS A 217 -14.62 16.28 34.49
N ASN A 218 -14.14 15.10 34.09
CA ASN A 218 -13.35 14.20 34.95
C ASN A 218 -12.21 13.59 34.12
N ASP A 219 -11.03 13.49 34.69
CA ASP A 219 -9.92 12.70 34.15
C ASP A 219 -10.32 11.23 34.07
N THR A 220 -10.64 10.77 32.88
CA THR A 220 -11.02 9.36 32.69
C THR A 220 -9.83 8.53 32.22
N PRO A 221 -9.74 7.24 32.61
CA PRO A 221 -8.69 6.35 32.09
C PRO A 221 -8.68 6.25 30.56
N ALA A 222 -9.82 6.47 29.90
CA ALA A 222 -9.95 6.48 28.45
C ALA A 222 -9.29 7.72 27.84
N ALA A 223 -9.49 8.92 28.40
CA ALA A 223 -8.86 10.16 27.97
C ALA A 223 -7.33 10.06 28.07
N ASN A 224 -6.83 9.57 29.19
CA ASN A 224 -5.39 9.38 29.41
C ASN A 224 -4.79 8.37 28.41
N ARG A 225 -5.51 7.28 28.09
CA ARG A 225 -5.06 6.33 27.06
C ARG A 225 -4.96 6.98 25.67
N LEU A 226 -5.95 7.76 25.26
CA LEU A 226 -5.93 8.46 23.95
C LEU A 226 -4.76 9.44 23.86
N MET A 227 -4.52 10.23 24.91
CA MET A 227 -3.36 11.15 24.93
C MET A 227 -2.03 10.41 24.87
N ASN A 228 -1.91 9.27 25.57
CA ASN A 228 -0.70 8.46 25.52
C ASN A 228 -0.47 7.80 24.16
N VAL A 229 -1.52 7.33 23.49
CA VAL A 229 -1.45 6.79 22.13
C VAL A 229 -0.96 7.88 21.16
N GLN A 230 -1.48 9.09 21.27
CA GLN A 230 -1.04 10.20 20.42
C GLN A 230 0.44 10.55 20.65
N LYS A 231 0.88 10.67 21.90
CA LYS A 231 2.30 10.91 22.24
C LYS A 231 3.22 9.82 21.69
N GLY A 232 2.82 8.57 21.86
CA GLY A 232 3.57 7.43 21.32
C GLY A 232 3.64 7.43 19.80
N TRP A 233 2.55 7.79 19.12
CA TRP A 233 2.53 7.96 17.68
C TRP A 233 3.47 9.05 17.20
N GLN A 234 3.43 10.24 17.80
CA GLN A 234 4.28 11.38 17.43
C GLN A 234 5.78 11.12 17.64
N GLY A 235 6.13 10.30 18.61
CA GLY A 235 7.52 9.90 18.89
C GLY A 235 8.07 8.84 17.95
N PHE A 236 7.27 8.32 16.98
CA PHE A 236 7.68 7.18 16.17
C PHE A 236 7.81 7.52 14.67
N PRO A 237 8.94 7.16 14.01
CA PRO A 237 9.11 7.42 12.59
C PRO A 237 8.10 6.62 11.74
N ARG A 238 7.29 7.30 10.94
CA ARG A 238 6.29 6.68 10.05
C ARG A 238 6.87 5.68 9.06
N GLY A 239 8.11 5.95 8.61
CA GLY A 239 8.85 5.06 7.71
C GLY A 239 9.22 3.70 8.31
N HIS A 240 8.94 3.47 9.61
CA HIS A 240 9.32 2.26 10.33
C HIS A 240 8.12 1.35 10.68
N GLY A 241 6.98 1.53 10.03
CA GLY A 241 5.82 0.66 10.20
C GLY A 241 6.13 -0.80 9.84
N CYS A 242 5.65 -1.77 10.64
CA CYS A 242 6.00 -3.18 10.47
C CYS A 242 4.85 -4.11 10.88
N GLY A 243 4.63 -5.16 10.10
CA GLY A 243 3.64 -6.22 10.35
C GLY A 243 4.18 -7.63 10.15
N ILE A 244 5.51 -7.80 10.08
CA ILE A 244 6.12 -9.09 9.72
C ILE A 244 5.79 -10.23 10.67
N CYS A 245 5.48 -9.96 11.95
CA CYS A 245 5.06 -10.99 12.90
C CYS A 245 3.70 -11.62 12.55
N ALA A 246 2.88 -10.92 11.79
CA ALA A 246 1.53 -11.35 11.42
C ALA A 246 1.46 -12.16 10.12
N ILE A 247 2.56 -12.36 9.40
CA ILE A 247 2.57 -13.01 8.07
C ILE A 247 1.83 -14.36 8.07
N PRO A 248 2.06 -15.30 9.01
CA PRO A 248 1.37 -16.57 9.00
C PRO A 248 -0.14 -16.44 9.17
N GLU A 249 -0.58 -15.58 10.07
CA GLU A 249 -2.01 -15.38 10.36
C GLU A 249 -2.71 -14.66 9.17
N LEU A 250 -2.03 -13.73 8.51
CA LEU A 250 -2.52 -13.08 7.30
C LEU A 250 -2.69 -14.09 6.15
N ILE A 251 -1.71 -14.95 5.92
CA ILE A 251 -1.78 -16.00 4.88
C ILE A 251 -2.91 -16.99 5.23
N LYS A 252 -3.02 -17.41 6.48
CA LYS A 252 -4.09 -18.28 6.96
C LYS A 252 -5.47 -17.64 6.85
N ALA A 253 -5.55 -16.32 7.01
CA ALA A 253 -6.78 -15.57 6.79
C ALA A 253 -7.18 -15.47 5.30
N GLY A 254 -6.27 -15.79 4.37
CA GLY A 254 -6.50 -15.76 2.93
C GLY A 254 -5.88 -14.56 2.21
N VAL A 255 -5.02 -13.78 2.87
CA VAL A 255 -4.25 -12.72 2.21
C VAL A 255 -3.32 -13.33 1.17
N THR A 256 -3.36 -12.79 -0.04
CA THR A 256 -2.64 -13.32 -1.21
C THR A 256 -1.47 -12.43 -1.63
N GLY A 257 -1.37 -11.21 -1.11
CA GLY A 257 -0.31 -10.27 -1.43
C GLY A 257 0.16 -9.44 -0.24
N LEU A 258 1.47 -9.32 -0.09
CA LEU A 258 2.15 -8.48 0.90
C LEU A 258 2.68 -7.22 0.19
N LYS A 259 2.14 -6.06 0.53
CA LYS A 259 2.42 -4.81 -0.16
C LYS A 259 3.42 -3.96 0.62
N LEU A 260 4.51 -3.59 -0.03
CA LEU A 260 5.51 -2.67 0.49
C LEU A 260 5.15 -1.23 0.14
N VAL A 261 5.35 -0.32 1.08
CA VAL A 261 5.28 1.14 0.85
C VAL A 261 6.66 1.65 0.45
N GLY A 262 6.76 2.84 -0.12
CA GLY A 262 8.06 3.47 -0.40
C GLY A 262 8.16 4.15 -1.75
N ARG A 263 7.04 4.61 -2.35
CA ARG A 263 7.12 5.52 -3.51
C ARG A 263 7.89 6.78 -3.12
N GLY A 264 8.85 7.19 -3.95
CA GLY A 264 9.75 8.30 -3.68
C GLY A 264 10.93 7.98 -2.76
N SER A 265 11.00 6.77 -2.20
CA SER A 265 12.13 6.35 -1.37
C SER A 265 13.33 5.91 -2.22
N PRO A 266 14.58 5.99 -1.68
CA PRO A 266 15.77 5.49 -2.37
C PRO A 266 15.66 3.99 -2.70
N LEU A 267 16.29 3.57 -3.81
CA LEU A 267 16.32 2.17 -4.25
C LEU A 267 16.86 1.23 -3.16
N SER A 268 17.94 1.61 -2.49
CA SER A 268 18.54 0.82 -1.40
C SER A 268 17.55 0.54 -0.27
N PHE A 269 16.70 1.51 0.05
CA PHE A 269 15.66 1.35 1.06
C PHE A 269 14.58 0.34 0.62
N LYS A 270 14.13 0.42 -0.64
CA LYS A 270 13.15 -0.52 -1.22
C LYS A 270 13.71 -1.95 -1.26
N VAL A 271 14.93 -2.13 -1.74
CA VAL A 271 15.64 -3.44 -1.79
C VAL A 271 15.80 -4.02 -0.39
N SER A 272 16.22 -3.21 0.60
CA SER A 272 16.36 -3.67 1.98
C SER A 272 15.01 -4.11 2.58
N ASN A 273 13.90 -3.45 2.23
CA ASN A 273 12.58 -3.87 2.70
C ASN A 273 12.12 -5.19 2.07
N ILE A 274 12.43 -5.43 0.79
CA ILE A 274 12.15 -6.73 0.14
C ILE A 274 12.96 -7.83 0.84
N LYS A 275 14.26 -7.62 1.05
CA LYS A 275 15.15 -8.59 1.73
C LYS A 275 14.66 -8.89 3.14
N MET A 276 14.32 -7.87 3.93
CA MET A 276 13.75 -8.05 5.27
C MET A 276 12.45 -8.87 5.23
N LEU A 277 11.58 -8.62 4.25
CA LEU A 277 10.34 -9.38 4.12
C LEU A 277 10.59 -10.85 3.78
N LEU A 278 11.52 -11.13 2.86
CA LEU A 278 11.89 -12.50 2.52
C LEU A 278 12.51 -13.24 3.71
N GLU A 279 13.42 -12.59 4.44
CA GLU A 279 14.01 -13.14 5.65
C GLU A 279 12.96 -13.42 6.73
N ALA A 280 11.98 -12.52 6.90
CA ALA A 280 10.87 -12.75 7.81
C ALA A 280 10.03 -13.97 7.42
N ILE A 281 9.79 -14.18 6.12
CA ILE A 281 9.08 -15.37 5.61
C ILE A 281 9.90 -16.64 5.93
N GLU A 282 11.21 -16.62 5.77
CA GLU A 282 12.06 -17.77 6.09
C GLU A 282 12.13 -18.05 7.60
N ILE A 283 12.18 -17.01 8.45
CA ILE A 283 12.09 -17.18 9.91
C ILE A 283 10.77 -17.87 10.27
N HIS A 284 9.64 -17.46 9.68
CA HIS A 284 8.37 -18.12 9.95
C HIS A 284 8.34 -19.59 9.51
N LYS A 285 8.97 -19.95 8.40
CA LYS A 285 9.09 -21.35 7.97
C LYS A 285 9.96 -22.17 8.94
N GLN A 286 11.08 -21.60 9.36
CA GLN A 286 12.03 -22.25 10.26
C GLN A 286 11.41 -22.50 11.65
N TYR A 287 10.62 -21.54 12.15
CA TYR A 287 10.01 -21.57 13.50
C TYR A 287 8.50 -21.80 13.46
N LYS A 288 7.99 -22.55 12.45
CA LYS A 288 6.55 -22.75 12.22
C LYS A 288 5.79 -23.29 13.44
N ASP A 289 6.46 -24.13 14.27
CA ASP A 289 5.90 -24.78 15.44
C ASP A 289 6.28 -24.05 16.76
N ASP A 290 7.07 -22.98 16.69
CA ASP A 290 7.49 -22.14 17.82
C ASP A 290 7.33 -20.65 17.51
N ILE A 291 6.08 -20.21 17.56
CA ILE A 291 5.71 -18.81 17.25
C ILE A 291 6.44 -17.81 18.16
N ARG A 292 6.68 -18.18 19.44
CA ARG A 292 7.37 -17.29 20.39
C ARG A 292 8.79 -17.00 19.93
N SER A 293 9.55 -18.03 19.59
CA SER A 293 10.91 -17.88 19.06
C SER A 293 10.93 -17.13 17.72
N ALA A 294 9.96 -17.38 16.83
CA ALA A 294 9.79 -16.61 15.60
C ALA A 294 9.65 -15.11 15.90
N VAL A 295 8.73 -14.73 16.80
CA VAL A 295 8.50 -13.31 17.15
C VAL A 295 9.73 -12.65 17.75
N ILE A 296 10.50 -13.35 18.59
CA ILE A 296 11.76 -12.85 19.14
C ILE A 296 12.76 -12.54 18.01
N LYS A 297 12.95 -13.48 17.08
CA LYS A 297 13.83 -13.30 15.91
C LYS A 297 13.38 -12.15 15.00
N LEU A 298 12.09 -12.04 14.73
CA LEU A 298 11.52 -10.97 13.94
C LEU A 298 11.67 -9.59 14.58
N LYS A 299 11.55 -9.49 15.90
CA LYS A 299 11.84 -8.26 16.64
C LYS A 299 13.33 -7.88 16.58
N GLN A 300 14.21 -8.88 16.61
CA GLN A 300 15.64 -8.66 16.41
C GLN A 300 15.93 -8.16 14.98
N LEU A 301 15.38 -8.80 13.95
CA LEU A 301 15.49 -8.38 12.56
C LEU A 301 14.99 -6.93 12.36
N TYR A 302 13.87 -6.56 12.99
CA TYR A 302 13.38 -5.19 12.98
C TYR A 302 14.40 -4.20 13.60
N LYS A 303 14.95 -4.54 14.76
CA LYS A 303 15.95 -3.71 15.45
C LYS A 303 17.22 -3.52 14.60
N GLU A 304 17.70 -4.57 13.96
CA GLU A 304 18.85 -4.51 13.06
C GLU A 304 18.59 -3.62 11.85
N ARG A 305 17.37 -3.69 11.30
CA ARG A 305 16.97 -2.91 10.13
C ARG A 305 16.79 -1.42 10.41
N PHE A 306 16.22 -1.06 11.56
CA PHE A 306 15.81 0.30 11.88
C PHE A 306 16.61 0.96 13.01
N GLY A 307 17.52 0.24 13.67
CA GLY A 307 18.40 0.77 14.71
C GLY A 307 17.74 0.93 16.09
N HIS A 308 16.46 0.55 16.24
CA HIS A 308 15.72 0.64 17.51
C HIS A 308 14.69 -0.49 17.61
N PRO A 309 14.24 -0.85 18.84
CA PRO A 309 13.23 -1.89 19.00
C PRO A 309 11.89 -1.46 18.39
N CYS A 310 11.08 -2.44 17.95
CA CYS A 310 9.70 -2.18 17.54
C CYS A 310 8.82 -1.83 18.75
N SER A 311 7.69 -1.19 18.47
CA SER A 311 6.71 -0.80 19.49
C SER A 311 5.28 -1.03 18.97
N PRO A 312 4.26 -1.05 19.84
CA PRO A 312 2.87 -1.12 19.40
C PRO A 312 2.48 0.01 18.42
N TYR A 313 3.14 1.17 18.53
CA TYR A 313 2.87 2.33 17.66
C TYR A 313 3.39 2.16 16.23
N SER A 314 4.47 1.38 16.05
CA SER A 314 4.99 1.03 14.72
C SER A 314 4.38 -0.24 14.14
N CYS A 315 3.74 -1.06 14.98
CA CYS A 315 3.20 -2.35 14.57
C CYS A 315 1.90 -2.19 13.79
N TYR A 316 1.76 -2.88 12.64
CA TYR A 316 0.50 -2.96 11.91
C TYR A 316 -0.52 -3.86 12.63
N PHE A 317 -0.04 -4.94 13.23
CA PHE A 317 -0.84 -5.98 13.86
C PHE A 317 -0.33 -6.24 15.29
N PRO A 318 -0.63 -5.31 16.24
CA PRO A 318 -0.13 -5.45 17.62
C PRO A 318 -0.54 -6.76 18.29
N GLU A 319 -1.70 -7.30 17.93
CA GLU A 319 -2.24 -8.55 18.41
C GLU A 319 -1.35 -9.77 18.12
N CYS A 320 -0.42 -9.69 17.18
CA CYS A 320 0.55 -10.75 16.86
C CYS A 320 1.95 -10.50 17.42
N GLY A 321 2.29 -9.27 17.74
CA GLY A 321 3.64 -8.90 18.14
C GLY A 321 3.81 -8.52 19.61
N PHE A 322 2.72 -8.20 20.32
CA PHE A 322 2.77 -7.66 21.68
C PHE A 322 1.77 -8.32 22.62
#